data_3f1c0ff73b57fadc5ba5c5573419ec2c
#
_entry.id   3f1c0ff73b57fadc5ba5c5573419ec2c
#
_cell.length_a   1.000
_cell.length_b   1.000
_cell.length_c   1.000
_cell.angle_alpha   90.00
_cell.angle_beta   90.00
_cell.angle_gamma   90.00
#
_symmetry.space_group_name_H-M   'P 1'
#
loop_
_entity.id
_entity.type
_entity.pdbx_description
1 polymer ?
#
loop_
_entity_poly.entity_id
_entity_poly.type
_entity_poly.pdbx_seq_one_letter_code
_entity_poly.pdbx_strand_id
1 'polypeptide(L)'
;ENAADYNLADEIKADIFAEGDKIDATAISKGKGFQGAIKRLGQHRGPMAHGSKFHRHQGSNGSATTPGRVFKGKGMPGQMGNKKITTQNLEIVKVDVENNLILVKGAVPGPKKSLVTLKETVKACK
;
A
#
# COMPACT_ATOMS: atom_id res chain seq x y z
N GLU A 1 -20.74 13.94 -0.49
CA GLU A 1 -21.94 14.65 -1.00
C GLU A 1 -23.10 14.62 -0.02
N ASN A 2 -23.19 13.68 0.92
CA ASN A 2 -24.33 13.49 1.83
C ASN A 2 -24.07 13.94 3.28
N ALA A 3 -23.12 14.82 3.51
CA ALA A 3 -22.81 15.28 4.88
C ALA A 3 -23.97 16.08 5.52
N ALA A 4 -24.88 16.58 4.70
CA ALA A 4 -26.08 17.31 5.18
C ALA A 4 -27.17 16.38 5.75
N ASP A 5 -27.09 15.09 5.47
CA ASP A 5 -28.08 14.09 5.89
C ASP A 5 -27.79 13.52 7.30
N TYR A 6 -26.64 13.88 7.89
CA TYR A 6 -26.21 13.39 9.20
C TYR A 6 -26.24 14.49 10.27
N ASN A 7 -26.76 14.15 11.44
CA ASN A 7 -26.74 15.01 12.62
C ASN A 7 -25.56 14.71 13.53
N LEU A 8 -25.29 15.64 14.45
CA LEU A 8 -24.28 15.42 15.49
C LEU A 8 -24.67 14.21 16.36
N ALA A 9 -23.74 13.27 16.53
CA ALA A 9 -23.89 12.04 17.29
C ALA A 9 -24.67 10.90 16.60
N ASP A 10 -24.95 10.99 15.29
CA ASP A 10 -25.50 9.85 14.55
C ASP A 10 -24.47 8.73 14.44
N GLU A 11 -24.91 7.50 14.65
CA GLU A 11 -24.08 6.31 14.46
C GLU A 11 -24.13 5.83 13.02
N ILE A 12 -23.01 5.93 12.31
CA ILE A 12 -22.85 5.41 10.94
C ILE A 12 -22.45 3.93 11.04
N LYS A 13 -23.32 3.04 10.56
CA LYS A 13 -23.10 1.59 10.53
C LYS A 13 -22.66 1.13 9.14
N ALA A 14 -22.48 -0.19 8.99
CA ALA A 14 -22.07 -0.81 7.71
C ALA A 14 -23.12 -0.70 6.60
N ASP A 15 -24.34 -0.32 6.90
CA ASP A 15 -25.50 -0.18 6.00
C ASP A 15 -25.36 0.92 4.93
N ILE A 16 -24.39 1.83 5.10
CA ILE A 16 -24.07 2.82 4.07
C ILE A 16 -23.48 2.23 2.78
N PHE A 17 -23.01 0.98 2.83
CA PHE A 17 -22.44 0.27 1.70
C PHE A 17 -23.37 -0.84 1.23
N ALA A 18 -23.49 -1.03 -0.09
CA ALA A 18 -24.25 -2.11 -0.70
C ALA A 18 -23.33 -3.23 -1.25
N GLU A 19 -23.92 -4.41 -1.42
CA GLU A 19 -23.22 -5.52 -2.09
C GLU A 19 -22.98 -5.17 -3.56
N GLY A 20 -21.76 -5.42 -4.04
CA GLY A 20 -21.31 -5.08 -5.39
C GLY A 20 -20.66 -3.71 -5.52
N ASP A 21 -20.71 -2.88 -4.49
CA ASP A 21 -20.06 -1.55 -4.53
C ASP A 21 -18.55 -1.67 -4.71
N LYS A 22 -18.00 -0.70 -5.44
CA LYS A 22 -16.55 -0.54 -5.62
C LYS A 22 -16.03 0.49 -4.64
N ILE A 23 -15.05 0.09 -3.85
CA ILE A 23 -14.47 0.93 -2.80
C ILE A 23 -12.95 1.05 -2.91
N ASP A 24 -12.43 2.13 -2.37
CA ASP A 24 -11.00 2.37 -2.15
C ASP A 24 -10.68 2.23 -0.66
N ALA A 25 -9.78 1.31 -0.33
CA ALA A 25 -9.35 1.05 1.04
C ALA A 25 -8.00 1.69 1.32
N THR A 26 -7.95 2.59 2.30
CA THR A 26 -6.73 3.29 2.72
C THR A 26 -6.33 2.91 4.13
N ALA A 27 -5.09 2.48 4.31
CA ALA A 27 -4.53 2.17 5.63
C ALA A 27 -3.00 2.32 5.66
N ILE A 28 -2.42 2.16 6.84
CA ILE A 28 -0.97 2.06 7.01
C ILE A 28 -0.54 0.62 6.69
N SER A 29 0.34 0.46 5.71
CA SER A 29 0.85 -0.85 5.31
C SER A 29 1.68 -1.51 6.39
N LYS A 30 1.78 -2.85 6.35
CA LYS A 30 2.65 -3.61 7.26
C LYS A 30 4.09 -3.10 7.17
N GLY A 31 4.69 -2.76 8.30
CA GLY A 31 6.10 -2.40 8.39
C GLY A 31 7.00 -3.60 8.14
N LYS A 32 8.06 -3.41 7.37
CA LYS A 32 9.07 -4.43 7.06
C LYS A 32 10.48 -4.03 7.51
N GLY A 33 10.58 -2.93 8.26
CA GLY A 33 11.84 -2.40 8.76
C GLY A 33 12.76 -1.87 7.65
N PHE A 34 14.04 -1.73 7.97
CA PHE A 34 15.07 -1.30 7.03
C PHE A 34 15.43 -2.47 6.11
N GLN A 35 15.27 -2.29 4.80
CA GLN A 35 15.52 -3.33 3.81
C GLN A 35 16.55 -2.89 2.78
N GLY A 36 17.34 -3.86 2.27
CA GLY A 36 18.27 -3.65 1.18
C GLY A 36 17.57 -3.30 -0.14
N ALA A 37 18.32 -2.69 -1.06
CA ALA A 37 17.80 -2.19 -2.33
C ALA A 37 17.15 -3.30 -3.19
N ILE A 38 17.66 -4.52 -3.14
CA ILE A 38 17.11 -5.65 -3.90
C ILE A 38 15.67 -5.95 -3.46
N LYS A 39 15.42 -6.09 -2.15
CA LYS A 39 14.07 -6.37 -1.63
C LYS A 39 13.16 -5.16 -1.69
N ARG A 40 13.69 -3.98 -1.38
CA ARG A 40 12.90 -2.75 -1.29
C ARG A 40 12.48 -2.23 -2.65
N LEU A 41 13.35 -2.33 -3.66
CA LEU A 41 13.19 -1.69 -4.97
C LEU A 41 13.13 -2.69 -6.13
N GLY A 42 13.20 -4.00 -5.86
CA GLY A 42 13.19 -5.03 -6.90
C GLY A 42 14.43 -5.05 -7.79
N GLN A 43 15.58 -4.55 -7.31
CA GLN A 43 16.82 -4.58 -8.07
C GLN A 43 17.34 -6.01 -8.24
N HIS A 44 18.04 -6.26 -9.35
CA HIS A 44 18.66 -7.55 -9.60
C HIS A 44 19.86 -7.80 -8.68
N ARG A 45 20.00 -9.03 -8.20
CA ARG A 45 21.19 -9.46 -7.47
C ARG A 45 22.34 -9.76 -8.44
N GLY A 46 23.56 -9.70 -7.95
CA GLY A 46 24.73 -10.13 -8.70
C GLY A 46 24.83 -11.66 -8.83
N PRO A 47 25.83 -12.17 -9.59
CA PRO A 47 26.05 -13.62 -9.73
C PRO A 47 26.32 -14.29 -8.39
N MET A 48 25.79 -15.52 -8.22
CA MET A 48 25.97 -16.32 -7.01
C MET A 48 27.08 -17.38 -7.16
N ALA A 49 27.66 -17.50 -8.34
CA ALA A 49 28.73 -18.45 -8.70
C ALA A 49 29.87 -17.72 -9.42
N HIS A 50 30.81 -18.47 -9.98
CA HIS A 50 31.98 -17.96 -10.73
C HIS A 50 32.88 -17.04 -9.92
N GLY A 51 33.01 -17.27 -8.60
CA GLY A 51 33.87 -16.47 -7.71
C GLY A 51 33.40 -15.05 -7.43
N SER A 52 32.20 -14.66 -7.88
CA SER A 52 31.64 -13.35 -7.60
C SER A 52 31.38 -13.18 -6.10
N LYS A 53 31.80 -12.03 -5.55
CA LYS A 53 31.48 -11.60 -4.19
C LYS A 53 30.35 -10.56 -4.16
N PHE A 54 29.83 -10.18 -5.33
CA PHE A 54 28.78 -9.18 -5.50
C PHE A 54 27.41 -9.85 -5.54
N HIS A 55 26.89 -10.24 -4.38
CA HIS A 55 25.62 -10.98 -4.29
C HIS A 55 24.40 -10.06 -4.21
N ARG A 56 24.23 -9.40 -3.07
CA ARG A 56 23.06 -8.55 -2.79
C ARG A 56 23.43 -7.09 -2.51
N HIS A 57 24.45 -6.61 -3.21
CA HIS A 57 24.91 -5.24 -3.10
C HIS A 57 24.04 -4.27 -3.91
N GLN A 58 23.99 -3.01 -3.47
CA GLN A 58 23.23 -1.96 -4.11
C GLN A 58 23.75 -1.58 -5.51
N GLY A 59 25.06 -1.81 -5.76
CA GLY A 59 25.72 -1.36 -6.98
C GLY A 59 26.28 0.05 -6.86
N SER A 60 26.82 0.56 -7.98
CA SER A 60 27.46 1.87 -8.04
C SER A 60 26.46 3.00 -7.79
N ASN A 61 26.92 4.06 -7.13
CA ASN A 61 26.16 5.30 -6.95
C ASN A 61 26.32 6.30 -8.10
N GLY A 62 27.17 6.01 -9.08
CA GLY A 62 27.41 6.83 -10.26
C GLY A 62 28.89 7.04 -10.56
N SER A 63 29.19 7.87 -11.54
CA SER A 63 30.55 8.23 -11.93
C SER A 63 31.14 9.29 -10.99
N ALA A 64 32.48 9.25 -10.80
CA ALA A 64 33.17 10.15 -9.87
C ALA A 64 33.33 11.58 -10.43
N THR A 65 33.95 11.72 -11.60
CA THR A 65 34.34 13.05 -12.16
C THR A 65 33.12 13.83 -12.66
N THR A 66 32.31 13.20 -13.48
CA THR A 66 31.06 13.78 -14.01
C THR A 66 29.95 12.75 -13.87
N PRO A 67 28.91 13.04 -13.09
CA PRO A 67 28.42 14.32 -12.54
C PRO A 67 29.03 14.72 -11.18
N GLY A 68 29.96 13.96 -10.57
CA GLY A 68 30.57 14.26 -9.27
C GLY A 68 29.61 14.23 -8.09
N ARG A 69 28.42 13.62 -8.25
CA ARG A 69 27.38 13.53 -7.23
C ARG A 69 26.48 12.32 -7.45
N VAL A 70 25.76 11.93 -6.42
CA VAL A 70 24.65 10.97 -6.55
C VAL A 70 23.37 11.72 -6.93
N PHE A 71 22.71 11.30 -7.98
CA PHE A 71 21.46 11.94 -8.43
C PHE A 71 20.33 11.77 -7.43
N LYS A 72 19.42 12.77 -7.39
CA LYS A 72 18.17 12.67 -6.64
C LYS A 72 17.35 11.50 -7.17
N GLY A 73 16.66 10.80 -6.25
CA GLY A 73 15.85 9.64 -6.63
C GLY A 73 16.64 8.34 -6.81
N LYS A 74 17.95 8.33 -6.60
CA LYS A 74 18.73 7.09 -6.59
C LYS A 74 18.18 6.11 -5.56
N GLY A 75 17.77 4.94 -6.04
CA GLY A 75 17.25 3.89 -5.19
C GLY A 75 18.30 3.32 -4.24
N MET A 76 18.07 3.45 -2.94
CA MET A 76 18.98 3.00 -1.88
C MET A 76 18.24 2.15 -0.85
N PRO A 77 18.96 1.40 0.01
CA PRO A 77 18.37 0.77 1.19
C PRO A 77 17.61 1.77 2.05
N GLY A 78 16.58 1.32 2.74
CA GLY A 78 15.81 2.18 3.62
C GLY A 78 14.57 1.49 4.18
N GLN A 79 13.75 2.27 4.88
CA GLN A 79 12.50 1.77 5.45
C GLN A 79 11.58 1.25 4.34
N MET A 80 11.04 0.04 4.52
CA MET A 80 10.04 -0.58 3.67
C MET A 80 8.75 -0.79 4.46
N GLY A 81 7.62 -0.49 3.83
CA GLY A 81 6.32 -0.53 4.49
C GLY A 81 6.15 0.58 5.53
N ASN A 82 5.13 0.45 6.40
CA ASN A 82 4.72 1.46 7.37
C ASN A 82 4.44 2.83 6.71
N LYS A 83 3.76 2.78 5.57
CA LYS A 83 3.36 3.95 4.80
C LYS A 83 1.87 3.89 4.55
N LYS A 84 1.22 5.06 4.49
CA LYS A 84 -0.16 5.18 4.04
C LYS A 84 -0.25 4.75 2.58
N ILE A 85 -1.08 3.75 2.30
CA ILE A 85 -1.34 3.23 0.96
C ILE A 85 -2.84 3.09 0.75
N THR A 86 -3.27 3.23 -0.50
CA THR A 86 -4.66 3.04 -0.91
C THR A 86 -4.70 1.95 -1.96
N THR A 87 -5.52 0.93 -1.71
CA THR A 87 -5.86 -0.08 -2.71
C THR A 87 -7.20 0.29 -3.30
N GLN A 88 -7.23 0.52 -4.62
CA GLN A 88 -8.41 1.00 -5.34
C GLN A 88 -9.22 -0.14 -5.96
N ASN A 89 -10.50 0.12 -6.23
CA ASN A 89 -11.42 -0.77 -6.93
C ASN A 89 -11.60 -2.15 -6.26
N LEU A 90 -11.67 -2.19 -4.95
CA LEU A 90 -12.06 -3.40 -4.24
C LEU A 90 -13.58 -3.55 -4.30
N GLU A 91 -14.05 -4.79 -4.38
CA GLU A 91 -15.48 -5.13 -4.48
C GLU A 91 -16.01 -5.59 -3.13
N ILE A 92 -17.16 -5.05 -2.72
CA ILE A 92 -17.89 -5.51 -1.55
C ILE A 92 -18.70 -6.74 -1.96
N VAL A 93 -18.43 -7.88 -1.32
CA VAL A 93 -19.11 -9.15 -1.61
C VAL A 93 -20.36 -9.30 -0.75
N LYS A 94 -20.28 -8.88 0.51
CA LYS A 94 -21.39 -8.99 1.45
C LYS A 94 -21.29 -7.95 2.54
N VAL A 95 -22.43 -7.43 2.96
CA VAL A 95 -22.58 -6.55 4.12
C VAL A 95 -23.45 -7.25 5.17
N ASP A 96 -22.94 -7.39 6.37
CA ASP A 96 -23.66 -7.91 7.53
C ASP A 96 -23.90 -6.76 8.50
N VAL A 97 -25.12 -6.26 8.50
CA VAL A 97 -25.53 -5.09 9.29
C VAL A 97 -25.64 -5.44 10.79
N GLU A 98 -26.02 -6.67 11.11
CA GLU A 98 -26.21 -7.09 12.51
C GLU A 98 -24.88 -7.11 13.27
N ASN A 99 -23.81 -7.58 12.60
CA ASN A 99 -22.48 -7.68 13.21
C ASN A 99 -21.54 -6.51 12.81
N ASN A 100 -22.03 -5.53 12.03
CA ASN A 100 -21.24 -4.43 11.45
C ASN A 100 -20.00 -4.94 10.69
N LEU A 101 -20.16 -5.95 9.85
CA LEU A 101 -19.09 -6.57 9.07
C LEU A 101 -19.26 -6.29 7.59
N ILE A 102 -18.16 -5.96 6.92
CA ILE A 102 -18.09 -5.80 5.47
C ILE A 102 -17.10 -6.79 4.91
N LEU A 103 -17.54 -7.64 4.01
CA LEU A 103 -16.72 -8.62 3.31
C LEU A 103 -16.22 -8.03 2.00
N VAL A 104 -14.92 -7.80 1.91
CA VAL A 104 -14.28 -7.18 0.74
C VAL A 104 -13.43 -8.19 -0.02
N LYS A 105 -13.61 -8.27 -1.32
CA LYS A 105 -12.80 -9.09 -2.21
C LYS A 105 -11.53 -8.37 -2.62
N GLY A 106 -10.37 -8.90 -2.19
CA GLY A 106 -9.06 -8.39 -2.58
C GLY A 106 -8.13 -8.16 -1.39
N ALA A 107 -7.05 -7.42 -1.64
CA ALA A 107 -6.00 -7.17 -0.65
C ALA A 107 -6.23 -5.87 0.10
N VAL A 108 -6.84 -5.94 1.27
CA VAL A 108 -6.97 -4.79 2.17
C VAL A 108 -5.60 -4.50 2.81
N PRO A 109 -5.14 -3.23 2.81
CA PRO A 109 -3.84 -2.89 3.36
C PRO A 109 -3.81 -2.92 4.88
N GLY A 110 -2.63 -3.16 5.44
CA GLY A 110 -2.35 -3.09 6.87
C GLY A 110 -2.30 -4.45 7.59
N PRO A 111 -1.89 -4.44 8.87
CA PRO A 111 -1.94 -5.62 9.75
C PRO A 111 -3.37 -5.92 10.20
N LYS A 112 -3.58 -7.10 10.81
CA LYS A 112 -4.86 -7.43 11.45
C LYS A 112 -5.17 -6.40 12.55
N LYS A 113 -6.45 -6.05 12.68
CA LYS A 113 -6.95 -5.06 13.66
C LYS A 113 -6.44 -3.63 13.45
N SER A 114 -5.93 -3.28 12.27
CA SER A 114 -5.58 -1.89 11.95
C SER A 114 -6.81 -1.10 11.49
N LEU A 115 -6.75 0.21 11.70
CA LEU A 115 -7.74 1.14 11.15
C LEU A 115 -7.62 1.17 9.62
N VAL A 116 -8.75 1.01 8.95
CA VAL A 116 -8.88 1.10 7.50
C VAL A 116 -9.96 2.12 7.17
N THR A 117 -9.64 3.10 6.35
CA THR A 117 -10.62 4.05 5.84
C THR A 117 -11.15 3.54 4.51
N LEU A 118 -12.46 3.36 4.41
CA LEU A 118 -13.16 2.99 3.18
C LEU A 118 -13.79 4.23 2.57
N LYS A 119 -13.73 4.33 1.24
CA LYS A 119 -14.41 5.37 0.46
C LYS A 119 -14.92 4.74 -0.82
N GLU A 120 -15.97 5.32 -1.40
CA GLU A 120 -16.36 4.99 -2.77
C GLU A 120 -15.19 5.22 -3.73
N THR A 121 -15.08 4.36 -4.74
CA THR A 121 -13.99 4.50 -5.70
C THR A 121 -14.17 5.72 -6.59
N VAL A 122 -13.08 6.46 -6.80
CA VAL A 122 -13.05 7.59 -7.75
C VAL A 122 -12.97 7.09 -9.20
N LYS A 123 -12.46 5.87 -9.40
CA LYS A 123 -12.34 5.21 -10.71
C LYS A 123 -13.49 4.24 -10.92
N ALA A 124 -14.63 4.73 -11.37
CA ALA A 124 -15.68 3.84 -11.86
C ALA A 124 -15.12 3.05 -13.06
N CYS A 125 -14.95 1.73 -12.88
CA CYS A 125 -14.79 0.85 -14.03
C CYS A 125 -16.16 0.76 -14.72
N LYS A 126 -16.27 1.38 -15.89
CA LYS A 126 -17.37 1.14 -16.82
C LYS A 126 -17.26 -0.26 -17.38
#